data_cdab573eada0a0e66c359366502edd17
#
_entry.id   cdab573eada0a0e66c359366502edd17
#
_cell.length_a   1.000
_cell.length_b   1.000
_cell.length_c   1.000
_cell.angle_alpha   90.00
_cell.angle_beta   90.00
_cell.angle_gamma   90.00
#
_symmetry.space_group_name_H-M   'P 1'
#
loop_
_entity.id
_entity.type
_entity.pdbx_description
1 polymer ?
#
loop_
_entity_poly.entity_id
_entity_poly.type
_entity_poly.pdbx_seq_one_letter_code
_entity_poly.pdbx_strand_id
1 'polypeptide(L)'
;TFQLNSSSNIDYGRLYGHTYNSSSVSVKLPNIQKEEKRKGSNKVNKTKKNRKKFQPQRKQTIFIDGDNHIKEAQKGIEHTTKNTTVRAIFSQVGAKRKFDRKYQNRPNVSSKLVSPGDQAVDNQIKAEAGQLLKRGNQEVTFVSHDRGFDKYKNRKNDRSSGNRITTVKSVKDKLK
;
A
#
# COMPACT_ATOMS: atom_id res chain seq x y z
N THR A 1 -49.56 -25.52 -1.42
CA THR A 1 -49.25 -24.73 -0.21
C THR A 1 -48.12 -25.43 0.54
N PHE A 2 -46.90 -24.97 0.36
CA PHE A 2 -45.73 -25.42 1.14
C PHE A 2 -45.23 -24.25 1.94
N GLN A 3 -45.31 -24.35 3.27
CA GLN A 3 -44.62 -23.45 4.17
C GLN A 3 -43.28 -24.06 4.51
N LEU A 4 -42.19 -23.31 4.29
CA LEU A 4 -40.87 -23.61 4.82
C LEU A 4 -40.55 -22.62 5.93
N ASN A 5 -40.70 -23.07 7.15
CA ASN A 5 -40.10 -22.47 8.34
C ASN A 5 -38.68 -23.03 8.49
N SER A 6 -37.67 -22.20 8.49
CA SER A 6 -36.38 -22.55 9.09
C SER A 6 -35.66 -21.29 9.55
N SER A 7 -35.96 -20.95 10.81
CA SER A 7 -35.10 -20.06 11.62
C SER A 7 -34.02 -20.91 12.28
N SER A 8 -32.79 -20.80 11.81
CA SER A 8 -31.60 -21.29 12.52
C SER A 8 -30.82 -20.10 13.06
N ASN A 9 -31.14 -19.77 14.32
CA ASN A 9 -30.28 -18.93 15.15
C ASN A 9 -29.03 -19.71 15.51
N ILE A 10 -27.87 -19.33 14.93
CA ILE A 10 -26.56 -19.82 15.35
C ILE A 10 -26.02 -18.80 16.39
N ASP A 11 -26.06 -19.26 17.64
CA ASP A 11 -25.48 -18.53 18.77
C ASP A 11 -23.96 -18.70 18.79
N TYR A 12 -23.22 -17.63 18.44
CA TYR A 12 -21.74 -17.56 18.44
C TYR A 12 -21.16 -17.12 19.79
N GLY A 13 -21.91 -17.22 20.87
CA GLY A 13 -21.58 -16.68 22.20
C GLY A 13 -20.73 -17.56 23.12
N ARG A 14 -20.08 -18.63 22.69
CA ARG A 14 -19.41 -19.54 23.64
C ARG A 14 -18.13 -20.19 23.12
N LEU A 15 -17.10 -19.42 22.88
CA LEU A 15 -15.71 -19.92 22.83
C LEU A 15 -14.76 -18.72 22.96
N TYR A 16 -14.16 -18.59 24.11
CA TYR A 16 -12.91 -17.90 24.51
C TYR A 16 -13.07 -17.18 25.84
N GLY A 17 -13.31 -17.99 26.91
CA GLY A 17 -13.10 -17.52 28.28
C GLY A 17 -11.60 -17.58 28.62
N HIS A 18 -10.87 -16.50 28.38
CA HIS A 18 -9.58 -16.27 29.02
C HIS A 18 -9.73 -15.12 30.01
N THR A 19 -9.84 -15.49 31.29
CA THR A 19 -9.71 -14.57 32.41
C THR A 19 -8.23 -14.22 32.55
N TYR A 20 -7.87 -12.98 32.23
CA TYR A 20 -6.56 -12.44 32.58
C TYR A 20 -6.58 -11.96 34.02
N ASN A 21 -5.88 -12.69 34.90
CA ASN A 21 -5.53 -12.23 36.23
C ASN A 21 -4.50 -11.12 36.11
N SER A 22 -4.89 -9.88 36.36
CA SER A 22 -4.01 -8.73 36.46
C SER A 22 -3.41 -8.67 37.88
N SER A 23 -2.26 -9.33 38.08
CA SER A 23 -1.41 -9.10 39.23
C SER A 23 -0.58 -7.83 39.00
N SER A 24 -0.94 -6.78 39.73
CA SER A 24 -0.20 -5.52 39.78
C SER A 24 1.13 -5.71 40.53
N VAL A 25 2.23 -5.76 39.78
CA VAL A 25 3.58 -5.71 40.33
C VAL A 25 4.00 -4.24 40.44
N SER A 26 4.02 -3.72 41.66
CA SER A 26 4.57 -2.39 41.97
C SER A 26 6.10 -2.46 42.02
N VAL A 27 6.74 -1.92 40.99
CA VAL A 27 8.20 -1.77 40.95
C VAL A 27 8.57 -0.48 41.69
N LYS A 28 9.23 -0.60 42.83
CA LYS A 28 9.86 0.53 43.56
C LYS A 28 11.09 0.97 42.76
N LEU A 29 11.09 2.20 42.29
CA LEU A 29 12.24 2.87 41.68
C LEU A 29 13.26 3.27 42.77
N PRO A 30 14.56 3.05 42.58
CA PRO A 30 15.59 3.51 43.49
C PRO A 30 15.77 5.02 43.43
N ASN A 31 15.93 5.60 44.62
CA ASN A 31 16.14 7.02 44.91
C ASN A 31 17.54 7.44 44.42
N ILE A 32 17.61 8.24 43.35
CA ILE A 32 18.88 8.81 42.85
C ILE A 32 19.11 10.12 43.57
N GLN A 33 20.11 10.12 44.45
CA GLN A 33 20.63 11.28 45.18
C GLN A 33 21.22 12.31 44.21
N LYS A 34 20.91 13.57 44.52
CA LYS A 34 21.47 14.76 43.87
C LYS A 34 22.98 14.84 44.17
N GLU A 35 23.79 14.85 43.14
CA GLU A 35 25.18 15.29 43.23
C GLU A 35 25.38 16.64 42.57
N GLU A 36 26.23 17.42 43.24
CA GLU A 36 26.40 18.85 43.08
C GLU A 36 27.16 19.30 41.84
N LYS A 37 26.94 20.56 41.55
CA LYS A 37 27.56 21.40 40.54
C LYS A 37 29.08 21.34 40.51
N ARG A 38 29.65 21.02 39.36
CA ARG A 38 30.97 21.50 38.94
C ARG A 38 30.87 22.30 37.65
N LYS A 39 31.09 23.58 37.74
CA LYS A 39 31.28 24.52 36.64
C LYS A 39 32.58 24.14 35.91
N GLY A 40 32.45 23.64 34.70
CA GLY A 40 33.52 23.43 33.76
C GLY A 40 33.06 23.89 32.37
N SER A 41 33.51 25.08 31.96
CA SER A 41 33.28 25.63 30.65
C SER A 41 34.12 24.88 29.60
N ASN A 42 33.58 23.85 29.02
CA ASN A 42 34.15 23.25 27.80
C ASN A 42 33.27 23.63 26.62
N LYS A 43 33.77 24.54 25.78
CA LYS A 43 33.25 24.79 24.43
C LYS A 43 33.35 23.48 23.63
N VAL A 44 32.31 22.66 23.70
CA VAL A 44 32.18 21.47 22.80
C VAL A 44 31.73 22.01 21.46
N ASN A 45 32.66 21.99 20.51
CA ASN A 45 32.37 22.16 19.09
C ASN A 45 31.24 21.16 18.68
N LYS A 46 30.03 21.69 18.54
CA LYS A 46 28.89 20.94 18.03
C LYS A 46 29.13 20.67 16.53
N THR A 47 29.90 19.65 16.21
CA THR A 47 29.85 19.03 14.87
C THR A 47 28.40 18.61 14.65
N LYS A 48 27.67 19.33 13.81
CA LYS A 48 26.35 18.97 13.31
C LYS A 48 26.51 17.67 12.53
N LYS A 49 26.47 16.50 13.20
CA LYS A 49 26.31 15.22 12.54
C LYS A 49 24.99 15.30 11.78
N ASN A 50 25.05 15.44 10.45
CA ASN A 50 23.92 15.27 9.55
C ASN A 50 23.36 13.87 9.74
N ARG A 51 22.52 13.68 10.73
CA ARG A 51 21.69 12.47 10.87
C ARG A 51 20.72 12.52 9.68
N LYS A 52 21.07 11.84 8.59
CA LYS A 52 20.10 11.52 7.54
C LYS A 52 18.91 10.91 8.25
N LYS A 53 17.80 11.65 8.34
CA LYS A 53 16.56 11.14 8.92
C LYS A 53 16.23 9.88 8.13
N PHE A 54 16.23 8.72 8.80
CA PHE A 54 15.79 7.46 8.21
C PHE A 54 14.33 7.66 7.80
N GLN A 55 14.10 7.84 6.50
CA GLN A 55 12.74 7.87 5.98
C GLN A 55 12.36 6.43 5.69
N PRO A 56 11.31 5.90 6.33
CA PRO A 56 10.84 4.55 6.03
C PRO A 56 10.53 4.45 4.54
N GLN A 57 11.08 3.44 3.88
CA GLN A 57 10.84 3.22 2.46
C GLN A 57 9.34 3.03 2.23
N ARG A 58 8.77 3.85 1.33
CA ARG A 58 7.37 3.72 0.93
C ARG A 58 7.17 2.42 0.18
N LYS A 59 6.07 1.73 0.48
CA LYS A 59 5.65 0.59 -0.33
C LYS A 59 5.13 1.11 -1.66
N GLN A 60 5.74 0.64 -2.76
CA GLN A 60 5.38 1.06 -4.10
C GLN A 60 4.43 0.08 -4.74
N THR A 61 3.31 0.57 -5.26
CA THR A 61 2.37 -0.21 -6.07
C THR A 61 2.12 0.49 -7.40
N ILE A 62 2.29 -0.26 -8.49
CA ILE A 62 2.05 0.19 -9.86
C ILE A 62 0.78 -0.50 -10.35
N PHE A 63 -0.23 0.26 -10.71
CA PHE A 63 -1.43 -0.23 -11.37
C PHE A 63 -1.31 -0.01 -12.87
N ILE A 64 -1.65 -1.04 -13.64
CA ILE A 64 -1.66 -1.00 -15.11
C ILE A 64 -3.09 -1.20 -15.57
N ASP A 65 -3.57 -0.27 -16.38
CA ASP A 65 -4.77 -0.44 -17.16
C ASP A 65 -4.49 -1.43 -18.31
N GLY A 66 -5.03 -2.64 -18.16
CA GLY A 66 -4.73 -3.75 -19.04
C GLY A 66 -5.47 -3.72 -20.38
N ASP A 67 -6.52 -2.93 -20.47
CA ASP A 67 -7.31 -2.78 -21.68
C ASP A 67 -6.79 -1.67 -22.59
N ASN A 68 -6.02 -0.74 -22.03
CA ASN A 68 -5.55 0.45 -22.70
C ASN A 68 -4.03 0.41 -22.95
N HIS A 69 -3.62 0.35 -24.22
CA HIS A 69 -2.19 0.41 -24.62
C HIS A 69 -1.26 -0.54 -23.85
N ILE A 70 -1.74 -1.74 -23.50
CA ILE A 70 -1.02 -2.70 -22.62
C ILE A 70 0.41 -3.00 -23.08
N LYS A 71 0.68 -3.06 -24.38
CA LYS A 71 2.02 -3.31 -24.90
C LYS A 71 3.03 -2.23 -24.51
N GLU A 72 2.60 -0.98 -24.47
CA GLU A 72 3.43 0.13 -24.04
C GLU A 72 3.47 0.23 -22.52
N ALA A 73 2.34 0.12 -21.88
CA ALA A 73 2.20 0.21 -20.43
C ALA A 73 3.11 -0.79 -19.69
N GLN A 74 3.25 -2.02 -20.21
CA GLN A 74 4.06 -3.07 -19.57
C GLN A 74 5.57 -2.95 -19.80
N LYS A 75 6.05 -2.00 -20.66
CA LYS A 75 7.48 -1.81 -20.86
C LYS A 75 8.16 -1.46 -19.54
N GLY A 76 9.16 -2.22 -19.15
CA GLY A 76 9.93 -2.02 -17.93
C GLY A 76 9.48 -2.83 -16.72
N ILE A 77 8.42 -3.64 -16.81
CA ILE A 77 8.01 -4.55 -15.70
C ILE A 77 9.18 -5.47 -15.30
N GLU A 78 9.97 -5.91 -16.26
CA GLU A 78 11.15 -6.77 -16.05
C GLU A 78 12.22 -6.12 -15.15
N HIS A 79 12.24 -4.81 -15.07
CA HIS A 79 13.20 -4.04 -14.24
C HIS A 79 12.64 -3.66 -12.87
N THR A 80 11.40 -4.04 -12.53
CA THR A 80 10.84 -3.78 -11.21
C THR A 80 11.50 -4.63 -10.14
N THR A 81 11.74 -4.04 -8.98
CA THR A 81 12.32 -4.73 -7.83
C THR A 81 11.27 -5.51 -7.04
N LYS A 82 11.71 -6.39 -6.13
CA LYS A 82 10.82 -7.14 -5.22
C LYS A 82 9.98 -6.23 -4.31
N ASN A 83 10.44 -5.00 -4.07
CA ASN A 83 9.75 -4.01 -3.24
C ASN A 83 8.63 -3.25 -3.98
N THR A 84 8.52 -3.46 -5.30
CA THR A 84 7.52 -2.84 -6.15
C THR A 84 6.48 -3.87 -6.55
N THR A 85 5.24 -3.71 -6.10
CA THR A 85 4.11 -4.55 -6.53
C THR A 85 3.54 -4.01 -7.83
N VAL A 86 3.35 -4.86 -8.83
CA VAL A 86 2.69 -4.52 -10.10
C VAL A 86 1.35 -5.24 -10.17
N ARG A 87 0.29 -4.50 -10.46
CA ARG A 87 -1.08 -5.02 -10.61
C ARG A 87 -1.66 -4.58 -11.93
N ALA A 88 -1.92 -5.52 -12.84
CA ALA A 88 -2.59 -5.27 -14.10
C ALA A 88 -4.05 -5.68 -14.01
N ILE A 89 -4.97 -4.81 -14.41
CA ILE A 89 -6.42 -5.07 -14.36
C ILE A 89 -6.97 -5.08 -15.77
N PHE A 90 -7.77 -6.10 -16.08
CA PHE A 90 -8.29 -6.40 -17.42
C PHE A 90 -9.80 -6.61 -17.38
N SER A 91 -10.52 -6.22 -18.43
CA SER A 91 -11.87 -6.68 -18.71
C SER A 91 -11.88 -7.83 -19.71
N GLN A 92 -10.79 -8.03 -20.45
CA GLN A 92 -10.66 -9.03 -21.49
C GLN A 92 -9.88 -10.27 -21.03
N VAL A 93 -10.50 -11.45 -21.04
CA VAL A 93 -9.89 -12.72 -20.63
C VAL A 93 -8.64 -13.05 -21.46
N GLY A 94 -8.70 -12.82 -22.77
CA GLY A 94 -7.58 -13.09 -23.69
C GLY A 94 -6.35 -12.26 -23.40
N ALA A 95 -6.52 -10.97 -23.11
CA ALA A 95 -5.46 -10.06 -22.76
C ALA A 95 -4.82 -10.45 -21.41
N LYS A 96 -5.65 -10.73 -20.40
CA LYS A 96 -5.18 -11.23 -19.10
C LYS A 96 -4.36 -12.51 -19.22
N ARG A 97 -4.84 -13.52 -19.96
CA ARG A 97 -4.12 -14.80 -20.16
C ARG A 97 -2.74 -14.59 -20.79
N LYS A 98 -2.62 -13.68 -21.78
CA LYS A 98 -1.33 -13.34 -22.41
C LYS A 98 -0.38 -12.68 -21.39
N PHE A 99 -0.90 -11.79 -20.57
CA PHE A 99 -0.14 -11.13 -19.53
C PHE A 99 0.35 -12.14 -18.48
N ASP A 100 -0.53 -12.98 -17.96
CA ASP A 100 -0.20 -13.99 -16.95
C ASP A 100 0.88 -14.93 -17.44
N ARG A 101 0.76 -15.46 -18.66
CA ARG A 101 1.79 -16.33 -19.26
C ARG A 101 3.16 -15.65 -19.35
N LYS A 102 3.17 -14.35 -19.66
CA LYS A 102 4.42 -13.60 -19.79
C LYS A 102 5.11 -13.35 -18.44
N TYR A 103 4.33 -13.15 -17.38
CA TYR A 103 4.85 -12.74 -16.07
C TYR A 103 4.64 -13.78 -14.95
N GLN A 104 4.28 -15.03 -15.27
CA GLN A 104 3.99 -16.09 -14.30
C GLN A 104 5.11 -16.34 -13.27
N ASN A 105 6.37 -16.09 -13.63
CA ASN A 105 7.53 -16.31 -12.76
C ASN A 105 7.92 -15.08 -11.93
N ARG A 106 7.06 -14.04 -11.88
CA ARG A 106 7.32 -12.82 -11.14
C ARG A 106 6.37 -12.67 -9.96
N PRO A 107 6.81 -12.96 -8.72
CA PRO A 107 5.93 -12.97 -7.55
C PRO A 107 5.39 -11.57 -7.18
N ASN A 108 6.07 -10.52 -7.64
CA ASN A 108 5.64 -9.13 -7.44
C ASN A 108 4.69 -8.61 -8.52
N VAL A 109 4.34 -9.42 -9.53
CA VAL A 109 3.43 -9.07 -10.62
C VAL A 109 2.17 -9.91 -10.50
N SER A 110 1.02 -9.27 -10.53
CA SER A 110 -0.29 -9.93 -10.48
C SER A 110 -1.25 -9.32 -11.47
N SER A 111 -2.25 -10.08 -11.86
CA SER A 111 -3.33 -9.60 -12.72
C SER A 111 -4.70 -9.91 -12.12
N LYS A 112 -5.69 -9.10 -12.50
CA LYS A 112 -7.09 -9.30 -12.12
C LYS A 112 -7.99 -9.12 -13.33
N LEU A 113 -9.00 -9.96 -13.42
CA LEU A 113 -10.08 -9.80 -14.38
C LEU A 113 -11.25 -9.12 -13.67
N VAL A 114 -11.88 -8.15 -14.32
CA VAL A 114 -13.14 -7.54 -13.91
C VAL A 114 -14.21 -7.82 -14.95
N SER A 115 -15.47 -7.73 -14.56
CA SER A 115 -16.58 -7.84 -15.52
C SER A 115 -16.50 -6.72 -16.55
N PRO A 116 -16.76 -7.00 -17.84
CA PRO A 116 -16.80 -5.98 -18.86
C PRO A 116 -17.83 -4.90 -18.51
N GLY A 117 -17.50 -3.65 -18.78
CA GLY A 117 -18.37 -2.49 -18.55
C GLY A 117 -17.60 -1.19 -18.70
N ASP A 118 -18.33 -0.12 -18.97
CA ASP A 118 -17.74 1.20 -19.09
C ASP A 118 -16.99 1.58 -17.82
N GLN A 119 -15.72 1.93 -17.97
CA GLN A 119 -14.83 2.31 -16.87
C GLN A 119 -14.65 1.23 -15.77
N ALA A 120 -15.01 -0.05 -16.02
CA ALA A 120 -14.91 -1.11 -15.01
C ALA A 120 -13.47 -1.29 -14.52
N VAL A 121 -12.49 -1.29 -15.41
CA VAL A 121 -11.06 -1.38 -15.10
C VAL A 121 -10.62 -0.17 -14.28
N ASP A 122 -10.97 1.05 -14.71
CA ASP A 122 -10.64 2.27 -14.03
C ASP A 122 -11.20 2.35 -12.61
N ASN A 123 -12.48 1.99 -12.46
CA ASN A 123 -13.14 1.98 -11.16
C ASN A 123 -12.49 0.97 -10.21
N GLN A 124 -12.12 -0.21 -10.72
CA GLN A 124 -11.41 -1.22 -9.93
C GLN A 124 -10.02 -0.72 -9.51
N ILE A 125 -9.26 -0.13 -10.43
CA ILE A 125 -7.95 0.46 -10.11
C ILE A 125 -8.09 1.53 -9.04
N LYS A 126 -9.04 2.46 -9.19
CA LYS A 126 -9.29 3.56 -8.23
C LYS A 126 -9.72 3.04 -6.86
N ALA A 127 -10.54 1.97 -6.82
CA ALA A 127 -10.98 1.34 -5.58
C ALA A 127 -9.82 0.68 -4.83
N GLU A 128 -8.99 -0.13 -5.51
CA GLU A 128 -7.84 -0.79 -4.89
C GLU A 128 -6.77 0.22 -4.45
N ALA A 129 -6.49 1.23 -5.28
CA ALA A 129 -5.59 2.32 -4.90
C ALA A 129 -6.10 3.07 -3.67
N GLY A 130 -7.40 3.35 -3.60
CA GLY A 130 -8.03 4.00 -2.44
C GLY A 130 -7.86 3.19 -1.15
N GLN A 131 -7.97 1.87 -1.21
CA GLN A 131 -7.73 0.99 -0.05
C GLN A 131 -6.26 1.03 0.41
N LEU A 132 -5.32 1.05 -0.54
CA LEU A 132 -3.89 1.17 -0.21
C LEU A 132 -3.58 2.53 0.44
N LEU A 133 -4.08 3.61 -0.12
CA LEU A 133 -3.84 4.97 0.37
C LEU A 133 -4.36 5.21 1.79
N LYS A 134 -5.44 4.51 2.20
CA LYS A 134 -5.93 4.56 3.58
C LYS A 134 -4.91 4.06 4.62
N ARG A 135 -3.96 3.22 4.20
CA ARG A 135 -2.90 2.69 5.09
C ARG A 135 -1.78 3.70 5.37
N GLY A 136 -1.75 4.81 4.65
CA GLY A 136 -0.70 5.83 4.72
C GLY A 136 0.66 5.37 4.20
N ASN A 137 1.54 6.32 3.95
CA ASN A 137 2.92 6.11 3.51
C ASN A 137 3.07 5.18 2.29
N GLN A 138 2.15 5.29 1.33
CA GLN A 138 2.12 4.51 0.10
C GLN A 138 2.59 5.35 -1.09
N GLU A 139 3.26 4.69 -2.03
CA GLU A 139 3.52 5.25 -3.35
C GLU A 139 2.72 4.47 -4.39
N VAL A 140 1.72 5.13 -4.98
CA VAL A 140 0.84 4.54 -6.00
C VAL A 140 1.13 5.18 -7.34
N THR A 141 1.35 4.37 -8.36
CA THR A 141 1.55 4.82 -9.73
C THR A 141 0.49 4.22 -10.64
N PHE A 142 -0.18 5.06 -11.40
CA PHE A 142 -1.08 4.62 -12.46
C PHE A 142 -0.35 4.65 -13.80
N VAL A 143 -0.40 3.53 -14.51
CA VAL A 143 0.11 3.40 -15.88
C VAL A 143 -1.09 3.32 -16.81
N SER A 144 -1.48 4.46 -17.36
CA SER A 144 -2.61 4.60 -18.27
C SER A 144 -2.44 5.85 -19.13
N HIS A 145 -3.06 5.85 -20.29
CA HIS A 145 -3.20 7.02 -21.15
C HIS A 145 -4.48 7.83 -20.86
N ASP A 146 -5.31 7.36 -19.91
CA ASP A 146 -6.54 8.07 -19.56
C ASP A 146 -6.26 9.22 -18.57
N ARG A 147 -6.79 10.41 -18.91
CA ARG A 147 -6.72 11.61 -18.05
C ARG A 147 -7.59 11.51 -16.78
N GLY A 148 -8.47 10.50 -16.69
CA GLY A 148 -9.28 10.23 -15.50
C GLY A 148 -8.45 9.94 -14.26
N PHE A 149 -7.25 9.36 -14.42
CA PHE A 149 -6.32 9.12 -13.34
C PHE A 149 -5.60 10.38 -12.85
N ASP A 150 -5.37 11.37 -13.70
CA ASP A 150 -4.81 12.67 -13.29
C ASP A 150 -5.79 13.43 -12.37
N LYS A 151 -7.08 13.40 -12.68
CA LYS A 151 -8.13 13.97 -11.81
C LYS A 151 -8.15 13.25 -10.44
N TYR A 152 -8.04 11.92 -10.43
CA TYR A 152 -8.00 11.15 -9.20
C TYR A 152 -6.76 11.50 -8.36
N LYS A 153 -5.58 11.57 -8.97
CA LYS A 153 -4.32 11.99 -8.35
C LYS A 153 -4.48 13.35 -7.65
N ASN A 154 -5.01 14.34 -8.35
CA ASN A 154 -5.15 15.69 -7.82
C ASN A 154 -6.10 15.77 -6.61
N ARG A 155 -7.11 14.90 -6.55
CA ARG A 155 -8.05 14.82 -5.41
C ARG A 155 -7.49 14.07 -4.20
N LYS A 156 -6.55 13.14 -4.41
CA LYS A 156 -6.08 12.21 -3.37
C LYS A 156 -4.64 12.44 -2.94
N ASN A 157 -3.92 13.36 -3.56
CA ASN A 157 -2.58 13.75 -3.14
C ASN A 157 -2.67 14.57 -1.84
N ASP A 158 -2.80 13.88 -0.73
CA ASP A 158 -2.78 14.47 0.60
C ASP A 158 -1.38 14.34 1.19
N ARG A 159 -0.73 15.48 1.44
CA ARG A 159 0.62 15.55 2.01
C ARG A 159 0.65 15.07 3.46
N SER A 160 -0.46 15.17 4.18
CA SER A 160 -0.54 14.78 5.59
C SER A 160 -0.41 13.27 5.81
N SER A 161 -0.91 12.46 4.86
CA SER A 161 -0.87 11.00 4.92
C SER A 161 0.48 10.38 4.51
N GLY A 162 1.43 11.18 4.02
CA GLY A 162 2.71 10.71 3.48
C GLY A 162 2.57 9.92 2.15
N ASN A 163 1.39 9.89 1.56
CA ASN A 163 1.15 9.20 0.30
C ASN A 163 1.69 9.98 -0.90
N ARG A 164 2.09 9.24 -1.95
CA ARG A 164 2.49 9.81 -3.23
C ARG A 164 1.74 9.11 -4.35
N ILE A 165 1.12 9.87 -5.23
CA ILE A 165 0.42 9.34 -6.40
C ILE A 165 1.04 9.95 -7.66
N THR A 166 1.35 9.09 -8.64
CA THR A 166 1.89 9.50 -9.95
C THR A 166 1.12 8.83 -11.07
N THR A 167 1.09 9.46 -12.23
CA THR A 167 0.57 8.90 -13.49
C THR A 167 1.69 8.89 -14.52
N VAL A 168 1.83 7.80 -15.25
CA VAL A 168 2.84 7.62 -16.31
C VAL A 168 2.26 6.80 -17.46
N LYS A 169 2.89 6.83 -18.62
CA LYS A 169 2.44 6.07 -19.78
C LYS A 169 3.00 4.64 -19.82
N SER A 170 4.14 4.40 -19.19
CA SER A 170 4.74 3.06 -19.09
C SER A 170 5.41 2.86 -17.73
N VAL A 171 5.61 1.59 -17.34
CA VAL A 171 6.38 1.26 -16.12
C VAL A 171 7.81 1.78 -16.23
N LYS A 172 8.41 1.76 -17.43
CA LYS A 172 9.75 2.31 -17.67
C LYS A 172 9.86 3.78 -17.30
N ASP A 173 8.82 4.58 -17.56
CA ASP A 173 8.81 6.01 -17.22
C ASP A 173 8.79 6.27 -15.72
N LYS A 174 8.29 5.30 -14.96
CA LYS A 174 8.33 5.36 -13.50
C LYS A 174 9.69 5.02 -12.92
N LEU A 175 10.48 4.22 -13.61
CA LEU A 175 11.79 3.73 -13.13
C LEU A 175 12.96 4.67 -13.44
N LYS A 176 12.71 5.75 -14.19
CA LYS A 176 13.66 6.86 -14.42
C LYS A 176 13.68 7.79 -13.21
#